data_c35fe2d5858c6ee753709216e6b6cf21
#
_entry.id   c35fe2d5858c6ee753709216e6b6cf21
#
_cell.length_a   1.000
_cell.length_b   1.000
_cell.length_c   1.000
_cell.angle_alpha   90.00
_cell.angle_beta   90.00
_cell.angle_gamma   90.00
#
_symmetry.space_group_name_H-M   'P 1'
#
loop_
_entity.id
_entity.type
_entity.pdbx_description
1 polymer ?
#
loop_
_entity_poly.entity_id
_entity_poly.type
_entity_poly.pdbx_seq_one_letter_code
_entity_poly.pdbx_strand_id
1 'polypeptide(L)'
;ETFRSGEKIIPIRIETQKMQYLYSQDNSHVFMNTKNYDQIEISNKIIADEIKFIKEGLNVDVDFIQEEVIGINPPLFVNLKVIKSDPGIKGNTATGATKPVTLETGFILNVPLFINENDILKIDSRTGEYIERVK
;
A
#
# COMPACT_ATOMS: atom_id res chain seq x y z
N GLU A 1 -21.91 -16.92 -14.03
CA GLU A 1 -23.08 -17.26 -13.24
C GLU A 1 -24.38 -16.83 -13.89
N THR A 2 -25.33 -17.74 -13.95
CA THR A 2 -26.60 -17.49 -14.59
C THR A 2 -27.67 -17.38 -13.52
N PHE A 3 -28.43 -16.32 -13.58
CA PHE A 3 -29.56 -16.14 -12.65
C PHE A 3 -30.83 -16.61 -13.31
N ARG A 4 -31.63 -17.32 -12.53
CA ARG A 4 -32.86 -17.81 -13.07
C ARG A 4 -33.90 -16.72 -13.08
N SER A 5 -34.79 -16.84 -14.03
CA SER A 5 -35.91 -15.93 -14.13
C SER A 5 -36.75 -15.99 -12.84
N GLY A 6 -37.12 -14.86 -12.34
CA GLY A 6 -37.87 -14.78 -11.09
C GLY A 6 -37.02 -14.66 -9.86
N GLU A 7 -35.76 -14.89 -9.99
CA GLU A 7 -34.84 -14.74 -8.88
C GLU A 7 -34.59 -13.28 -8.61
N LYS A 8 -34.62 -12.90 -7.35
CA LYS A 8 -34.31 -11.53 -7.00
C LYS A 8 -32.84 -11.29 -6.94
N ILE A 9 -32.38 -10.36 -7.73
CA ILE A 9 -30.99 -9.95 -7.72
C ILE A 9 -30.89 -8.63 -7.02
N ILE A 10 -30.24 -8.61 -5.87
CA ILE A 10 -30.00 -7.37 -5.15
C ILE A 10 -28.63 -6.89 -5.56
N PRO A 11 -28.57 -5.76 -6.25
CA PRO A 11 -27.26 -5.27 -6.70
C PRO A 11 -26.40 -4.95 -5.50
N ILE A 12 -25.19 -5.46 -5.52
CA ILE A 12 -24.21 -5.12 -4.50
C ILE A 12 -23.53 -3.86 -4.95
N ARG A 13 -23.60 -2.85 -4.12
CA ARG A 13 -23.07 -1.57 -4.47
C ARG A 13 -21.79 -1.34 -3.69
N ILE A 14 -20.72 -1.09 -4.42
CA ILE A 14 -19.44 -0.77 -3.79
C ILE A 14 -19.37 0.73 -3.66
N GLU A 15 -19.20 1.18 -2.44
CA GLU A 15 -19.07 2.59 -2.15
C GLU A 15 -17.62 2.89 -1.84
N THR A 16 -17.06 3.87 -2.52
CA THR A 16 -15.67 4.22 -2.33
C THR A 16 -15.57 5.57 -1.64
N GLN A 17 -14.80 5.63 -0.56
CA GLN A 17 -14.59 6.86 0.18
C GLN A 17 -13.11 7.13 0.29
N LYS A 18 -12.74 8.39 0.15
CA LYS A 18 -11.34 8.79 0.30
C LYS A 18 -11.03 8.96 1.77
N MET A 19 -9.99 8.27 2.21
CA MET A 19 -9.60 8.30 3.61
C MET A 19 -8.10 8.50 3.73
N GLN A 20 -7.69 9.06 4.86
CA GLN A 20 -6.29 9.29 5.14
C GLN A 20 -5.82 8.31 6.20
N TYR A 21 -4.70 7.65 5.93
CA TYR A 21 -4.14 6.73 6.90
C TYR A 21 -3.51 7.52 8.04
N LEU A 22 -3.90 7.19 9.26
CA LEU A 22 -3.39 7.89 10.43
C LEU A 22 -2.28 7.12 11.13
N TYR A 23 -2.58 5.89 11.59
CA TYR A 23 -1.58 5.09 12.29
C TYR A 23 -2.06 3.65 12.43
N SER A 24 -1.13 2.81 12.86
CA SER A 24 -1.43 1.41 13.15
C SER A 24 -1.48 1.18 14.65
N GLN A 25 -2.34 0.27 15.07
CA GLN A 25 -2.32 -0.18 16.45
C GLN A 25 -2.67 -1.67 16.46
N ASP A 26 -1.87 -2.44 17.17
CA ASP A 26 -2.06 -3.88 17.25
C ASP A 26 -2.21 -4.48 15.86
N ASN A 27 -3.34 -5.11 15.57
CA ASN A 27 -3.56 -5.75 14.28
C ASN A 27 -4.52 -4.96 13.41
N SER A 28 -4.63 -3.66 13.63
CA SER A 28 -5.52 -2.84 12.84
C SER A 28 -4.84 -1.54 12.47
N HIS A 29 -5.46 -0.86 11.52
CA HIS A 29 -4.94 0.40 11.00
C HIS A 29 -6.07 1.42 11.01
N VAL A 30 -5.78 2.62 11.47
CA VAL A 30 -6.79 3.64 11.64
C VAL A 30 -6.76 4.59 10.44
N PHE A 31 -7.91 4.79 9.85
CA PHE A 31 -8.09 5.70 8.72
C PHE A 31 -9.14 6.73 9.07
N MET A 32 -9.00 7.91 8.50
CA MET A 32 -9.92 9.01 8.75
C MET A 32 -10.55 9.46 7.46
N ASN A 33 -11.87 9.60 7.47
CA ASN A 33 -12.59 10.12 6.32
C ASN A 33 -12.22 11.58 6.13
N THR A 34 -11.83 11.95 4.91
CA THR A 34 -11.33 13.31 4.68
C THR A 34 -12.45 14.37 4.62
N LYS A 35 -13.69 13.93 4.55
CA LYS A 35 -14.81 14.86 4.47
C LYS A 35 -15.42 15.15 5.84
N ASN A 36 -15.70 14.11 6.61
CA ASN A 36 -16.37 14.28 7.90
C ASN A 36 -15.47 13.97 9.07
N TYR A 37 -14.22 13.55 8.82
CA TYR A 37 -13.21 13.27 9.84
C TYR A 37 -13.56 12.10 10.75
N ASP A 38 -14.50 11.26 10.33
CA ASP A 38 -14.78 10.05 11.08
C ASP A 38 -13.61 9.08 10.93
N GLN A 39 -13.28 8.40 12.02
CA GLN A 39 -12.20 7.44 12.02
C GLN A 39 -12.74 6.04 12.03
N ILE A 40 -12.08 5.16 11.30
CA ILE A 40 -12.43 3.74 11.30
C ILE A 40 -11.16 2.93 11.48
N GLU A 41 -11.33 1.72 11.99
CA GLU A 41 -10.24 0.76 12.08
C GLU A 41 -10.44 -0.31 11.04
N ILE A 42 -9.38 -0.62 10.31
CA ILE A 42 -9.41 -1.68 9.32
C ILE A 42 -8.46 -2.77 9.76
N SER A 43 -8.98 -3.99 9.82
CA SER A 43 -8.19 -5.12 10.26
C SER A 43 -7.01 -5.36 9.33
N ASN A 44 -5.86 -5.70 9.90
CA ASN A 44 -4.69 -6.02 9.11
C ASN A 44 -4.95 -7.17 8.14
N LYS A 45 -5.89 -8.05 8.47
CA LYS A 45 -6.19 -9.17 7.59
C LYS A 45 -6.75 -8.73 6.25
N ILE A 46 -7.45 -7.59 6.25
CA ILE A 46 -8.08 -7.10 5.04
C ILE A 46 -7.08 -6.41 4.12
N ILE A 47 -6.12 -5.70 4.70
CA ILE A 47 -5.23 -4.84 3.93
C ILE A 47 -3.76 -5.17 4.15
N ALA A 48 -3.46 -6.42 4.53
CA ALA A 48 -2.07 -6.79 4.83
C ALA A 48 -1.12 -6.54 3.67
N ASP A 49 -1.59 -6.76 2.44
CA ASP A 49 -0.74 -6.57 1.29
C ASP A 49 -0.59 -5.10 0.90
N GLU A 50 -1.64 -4.32 1.10
CA GLU A 50 -1.63 -2.93 0.68
C GLU A 50 -0.97 -2.01 1.68
N ILE A 51 -1.03 -2.36 2.97
CA ILE A 51 -0.57 -1.43 4.00
C ILE A 51 0.94 -1.16 3.92
N LYS A 52 1.70 -2.08 3.35
CA LYS A 52 3.14 -1.86 3.24
C LYS A 52 3.51 -0.78 2.23
N PHE A 53 2.54 -0.30 1.47
CA PHE A 53 2.77 0.79 0.53
C PHE A 53 2.14 2.09 1.00
N ILE A 54 1.58 2.12 2.20
CA ILE A 54 0.84 3.26 2.69
C ILE A 54 1.55 3.82 3.92
N LYS A 55 2.00 5.06 3.81
CA LYS A 55 2.63 5.73 4.94
C LYS A 55 1.62 6.64 5.60
N GLU A 56 1.93 7.06 6.82
CA GLU A 56 1.04 7.95 7.56
C GLU A 56 0.80 9.22 6.78
N GLY A 57 -0.46 9.63 6.74
CA GLY A 57 -0.85 10.83 6.04
C GLY A 57 -1.22 10.62 4.59
N LEU A 58 -1.01 9.42 4.05
CA LEU A 58 -1.34 9.15 2.66
C LEU A 58 -2.84 8.96 2.50
N ASN A 59 -3.38 9.56 1.45
CA ASN A 59 -4.80 9.39 1.13
C ASN A 59 -4.97 8.17 0.25
N VAL A 60 -5.96 7.35 0.57
CA VAL A 60 -6.28 6.16 -0.22
C VAL A 60 -7.79 6.08 -0.39
N ASP A 61 -8.21 5.30 -1.35
CA ASP A 61 -9.62 5.02 -1.54
C ASP A 61 -9.96 3.74 -0.80
N VAL A 62 -11.01 3.79 0.01
CA VAL A 62 -11.45 2.64 0.79
C VAL A 62 -12.80 2.20 0.24
N ASP A 63 -12.90 0.92 -0.10
CA ASP A 63 -14.10 0.36 -0.67
C ASP A 63 -14.96 -0.28 0.42
N PHE A 64 -16.24 0.01 0.38
CA PHE A 64 -17.21 -0.50 1.34
C PHE A 64 -18.34 -1.22 0.63
N ILE A 65 -18.84 -2.27 1.26
CA ILE A 65 -20.11 -2.91 0.89
C ILE A 65 -20.94 -2.94 2.15
N GLN A 66 -22.09 -2.24 2.10
CA GLN A 66 -23.00 -2.20 3.26
C GLN A 66 -22.29 -1.78 4.53
N GLU A 67 -21.48 -0.72 4.38
CA GLU A 67 -20.75 -0.12 5.51
C GLU A 67 -19.62 -0.97 6.06
N GLU A 68 -19.28 -2.04 5.37
CA GLU A 68 -18.14 -2.86 5.76
C GLU A 68 -17.00 -2.67 4.78
N VAL A 69 -15.80 -2.53 5.32
CA VAL A 69 -14.61 -2.36 4.49
C VAL A 69 -14.28 -3.68 3.82
N ILE A 70 -14.13 -3.64 2.50
CA ILE A 70 -13.75 -4.83 1.76
C ILE A 70 -12.33 -4.72 1.20
N GLY A 71 -11.77 -3.53 1.19
CA GLY A 71 -10.41 -3.36 0.70
C GLY A 71 -10.06 -1.90 0.57
N ILE A 72 -8.82 -1.65 0.25
CA ILE A 72 -8.34 -0.30 0.00
C ILE A 72 -7.58 -0.28 -1.33
N ASN A 73 -7.54 0.90 -1.94
CA ASN A 73 -6.86 1.10 -3.20
C ASN A 73 -5.87 2.24 -3.03
N PRO A 74 -4.60 1.92 -2.78
CA PRO A 74 -3.58 2.97 -2.73
C PRO A 74 -3.33 3.53 -4.12
N PRO A 75 -2.71 4.69 -4.20
CA PRO A 75 -2.33 5.22 -5.51
C PRO A 75 -1.47 4.20 -6.25
N LEU A 76 -1.56 4.23 -7.58
CA LEU A 76 -0.79 3.30 -8.40
C LEU A 76 0.69 3.37 -8.07
N PHE A 77 1.20 4.56 -7.90
CA PHE A 77 2.60 4.76 -7.52
C PHE A 77 2.65 5.49 -6.19
N VAL A 78 3.55 5.06 -5.34
CA VAL A 78 3.76 5.70 -4.04
C VAL A 78 5.21 6.06 -3.91
N ASN A 79 5.48 7.15 -3.19
CA ASN A 79 6.83 7.59 -2.92
C ASN A 79 7.16 7.27 -1.48
N LEU A 80 8.17 6.41 -1.29
CA LEU A 80 8.54 5.96 0.04
C LEU A 80 10.02 6.20 0.27
N LYS A 81 10.36 6.54 1.49
CA LYS A 81 11.72 6.89 1.86
C LYS A 81 12.46 5.66 2.36
N VAL A 82 13.73 5.54 1.96
CA VAL A 82 14.59 4.46 2.43
C VAL A 82 15.07 4.81 3.83
N ILE A 83 14.77 3.96 4.79
CA ILE A 83 15.24 4.20 6.16
C ILE A 83 16.41 3.31 6.53
N LYS A 84 16.66 2.26 5.76
CA LYS A 84 17.80 1.39 6.02
C LYS A 84 18.26 0.79 4.70
N SER A 85 19.57 0.80 4.49
CA SER A 85 20.16 0.25 3.28
C SER A 85 21.25 -0.73 3.67
N ASP A 86 21.06 -2.00 3.30
CA ASP A 86 22.06 -3.01 3.57
C ASP A 86 23.13 -2.98 2.49
N PRO A 87 24.33 -3.45 2.79
CA PRO A 87 25.38 -3.52 1.78
C PRO A 87 24.96 -4.44 0.65
N GLY A 88 25.34 -4.05 -0.57
CA GLY A 88 25.05 -4.89 -1.70
C GLY A 88 25.90 -6.13 -1.72
N ILE A 89 25.40 -7.15 -2.39
CA ILE A 89 26.12 -8.39 -2.57
C ILE A 89 26.95 -8.25 -3.84
N LYS A 90 28.25 -8.44 -3.74
CA LYS A 90 29.15 -8.19 -4.84
C LYS A 90 29.34 -9.37 -5.77
N GLY A 91 28.85 -10.51 -5.42
CA GLY A 91 29.18 -11.72 -6.15
C GLY A 91 28.53 -11.85 -7.50
N ASN A 92 27.47 -11.11 -7.77
CA ASN A 92 26.70 -11.34 -8.97
C ASN A 92 26.49 -10.03 -9.72
N THR A 93 27.42 -9.69 -10.54
CA THR A 93 27.37 -8.44 -11.29
C THR A 93 26.91 -8.60 -12.72
N ALA A 94 26.68 -9.82 -13.16
CA ALA A 94 26.37 -10.03 -14.55
C ALA A 94 25.03 -9.43 -14.97
N THR A 95 24.10 -9.39 -14.05
CA THR A 95 22.76 -8.89 -14.36
C THR A 95 22.44 -7.59 -13.64
N GLY A 96 23.46 -6.90 -13.18
CA GLY A 96 23.21 -5.71 -12.40
C GLY A 96 22.99 -6.04 -10.94
N ALA A 97 23.90 -5.56 -10.13
CA ALA A 97 23.82 -5.84 -8.70
C ALA A 97 22.69 -5.06 -8.06
N THR A 98 22.05 -5.67 -7.08
CA THR A 98 21.02 -5.01 -6.30
C THR A 98 21.31 -5.21 -4.83
N LYS A 99 20.59 -4.48 -4.00
CA LYS A 99 20.71 -4.63 -2.57
C LYS A 99 19.36 -4.43 -1.92
N PRO A 100 19.13 -5.07 -0.78
CA PRO A 100 17.86 -4.87 -0.08
C PRO A 100 17.88 -3.56 0.69
N VAL A 101 16.75 -2.86 0.65
CA VAL A 101 16.54 -1.67 1.46
C VAL A 101 15.22 -1.79 2.17
N THR A 102 15.13 -1.13 3.32
CA THR A 102 13.89 -1.08 4.10
C THR A 102 13.30 0.31 3.95
N LEU A 103 12.04 0.35 3.58
CA LEU A 103 11.32 1.60 3.40
C LEU A 103 10.64 2.03 4.69
N GLU A 104 10.20 3.28 4.73
CA GLU A 104 9.62 3.84 5.95
C GLU A 104 8.37 3.09 6.42
N THR A 105 7.73 2.34 5.54
CA THR A 105 6.59 1.51 5.93
C THR A 105 7.00 0.14 6.45
N GLY A 106 8.27 -0.18 6.40
CA GLY A 106 8.75 -1.49 6.79
C GLY A 106 8.88 -2.48 5.65
N PHE A 107 8.47 -2.09 4.46
CA PHE A 107 8.57 -2.95 3.29
C PHE A 107 10.02 -3.05 2.82
N ILE A 108 10.46 -4.26 2.52
CA ILE A 108 11.83 -4.53 2.09
C ILE A 108 11.80 -4.94 0.63
N LEU A 109 12.65 -4.32 -0.18
CA LEU A 109 12.72 -4.68 -1.59
C LEU A 109 14.15 -4.51 -2.08
N ASN A 110 14.45 -5.12 -3.21
CA ASN A 110 15.76 -5.01 -3.84
C ASN A 110 15.77 -3.84 -4.80
N VAL A 111 16.82 -3.03 -4.73
CA VAL A 111 16.96 -1.83 -5.55
C VAL A 111 18.38 -1.78 -6.08
N PRO A 112 18.64 -0.94 -7.11
CA PRO A 112 20.00 -0.77 -7.60
C PRO A 112 20.95 -0.29 -6.50
N LEU A 113 22.22 -0.58 -6.66
CA LEU A 113 23.21 -0.26 -5.64
C LEU A 113 23.39 1.23 -5.38
N PHE A 114 23.01 2.08 -6.32
CA PHE A 114 23.21 3.52 -6.12
C PHE A 114 22.21 4.15 -5.16
N ILE A 115 21.22 3.39 -4.72
CA ILE A 115 20.20 3.91 -3.79
C ILE A 115 20.82 3.98 -2.40
N ASN A 116 20.58 5.10 -1.72
CA ASN A 116 21.13 5.34 -0.38
C ASN A 116 20.00 5.57 0.61
N GLU A 117 20.38 5.51 1.90
CA GLU A 117 19.41 5.87 2.94
C GLU A 117 18.95 7.30 2.73
N ASN A 118 17.69 7.54 3.03
CA ASN A 118 17.04 8.84 2.88
C ASN A 118 16.64 9.17 1.45
N ASP A 119 16.96 8.31 0.50
CA ASP A 119 16.45 8.49 -0.86
C ASP A 119 14.95 8.17 -0.88
N ILE A 120 14.23 8.86 -1.75
CA ILE A 120 12.81 8.64 -1.93
C ILE A 120 12.61 7.90 -3.24
N LEU A 121 11.93 6.77 -3.15
CA LEU A 121 11.75 5.88 -4.28
C LEU A 121 10.30 5.86 -4.71
N LYS A 122 10.11 5.78 -6.01
CA LYS A 122 8.78 5.59 -6.59
C LYS A 122 8.56 4.10 -6.73
N ILE A 123 7.50 3.62 -6.12
CA ILE A 123 7.20 2.18 -6.05
C ILE A 123 5.84 1.94 -6.69
N ASP A 124 5.74 0.88 -7.46
CA ASP A 124 4.45 0.43 -8.00
C ASP A 124 3.72 -0.31 -6.90
N SER A 125 2.60 0.23 -6.45
CA SER A 125 1.90 -0.34 -5.32
C SER A 125 1.22 -1.67 -5.64
N ARG A 126 1.04 -1.98 -6.92
CA ARG A 126 0.42 -3.25 -7.29
C ARG A 126 1.39 -4.40 -7.29
N THR A 127 2.62 -4.14 -7.70
CA THR A 127 3.62 -5.20 -7.83
C THR A 127 4.71 -5.11 -6.78
N GLY A 128 4.86 -3.95 -6.14
CA GLY A 128 5.92 -3.75 -5.16
C GLY A 128 7.27 -3.51 -5.79
N GLU A 129 7.30 -3.19 -7.06
CA GLU A 129 8.56 -3.02 -7.76
C GLU A 129 9.05 -1.59 -7.71
N TYR A 130 10.37 -1.48 -7.64
CA TYR A 130 11.04 -0.19 -7.72
C TYR A 130 10.92 0.36 -9.13
N ILE A 131 10.51 1.62 -9.24
CA ILE A 131 10.39 2.26 -10.55
C ILE A 131 11.56 3.20 -10.78
N GLU A 132 11.77 4.15 -9.88
CA GLU A 132 12.85 5.11 -10.03
C GLU A 132 13.09 5.82 -8.71
N ARG A 133 14.25 6.44 -8.60
CA ARG A 133 14.56 7.28 -7.46
C ARG A 133 14.02 8.67 -7.75
N VAL A 134 13.15 9.15 -6.87
CA VAL A 134 12.53 10.45 -7.05
C VAL A 134 13.44 11.55 -6.53
N LYS A 135 14.19 11.24 -5.44
CA LYS A 135 15.00 12.27 -4.85
C LYS A 135 16.19 11.72 -4.11
#